data_9d99cbe798e133661afd0d4809329283
#
_entry.id   9d99cbe798e133661afd0d4809329283
#
_cell.length_a   1.000
_cell.length_b   1.000
_cell.length_c   1.000
_cell.angle_alpha   90.00
_cell.angle_beta   90.00
_cell.angle_gamma   90.00
#
_symmetry.space_group_name_H-M   'P 1'
#
loop_
_entity.id
_entity.type
_entity.pdbx_description
1 polymer ?
#
loop_
_entity_poly.entity_id
_entity_poly.type
_entity_poly.pdbx_seq_one_letter_code
_entity_poly.pdbx_strand_id
1 'polypeptide(L)'
;MADEQHKQDLFIKQQCTNIFRERRPMRLPAELNTITAFAIVCFCFFPASGAADDPKSQPFPQPPSKKGLQVQMVDDAIALGIHHAGININLTALFQPAANDNTIRFSYDGREWLMNGAYAASLDNQIRPLSEKGIVVYVILLAYPSRDPARDAVMLHPNAGGEFTIAGFNTASDDGLRTYRALIAFLAERYSGRHAEHGRVWGWIVGNEVNSQKIWYNLGAMPMKDAASEYEKAVRATHDSVREHSDHGRCYLSFDHFWTGRMPGVSDQESYPTREFLVEFARIARERGDFEWHIAHHPYPDDLGNPRTWLDKLATLSDDSPHITFKNLQVLCEYLKKPELHWNNQPRRIILSEQGLHCLQNEEGETLQAAGFAYVWEKVARQHGIDALIWHRHVDHAHEGGLRLGLWTNKPGTVSEPDRRRHIYELFRKADTDEWPAAVTFALPIVGLESWDAISP
;
A
#
# COMPACT_ATOMS: atom_id res chain seq x y z
N MET A 1 -22.88 -2.12 20.79
CA MET A 1 -23.31 -2.76 19.52
C MET A 1 -24.04 -1.80 18.58
N ALA A 2 -25.12 -1.13 18.96
CA ALA A 2 -25.76 -0.14 18.06
C ALA A 2 -24.92 1.13 17.81
N ASP A 3 -24.09 1.52 18.76
CA ASP A 3 -23.23 2.72 18.69
C ASP A 3 -21.97 2.52 17.84
N GLU A 4 -21.44 1.31 17.76
CA GLU A 4 -20.30 0.97 16.90
C GLU A 4 -20.70 0.83 15.43
N GLN A 5 -21.88 0.29 15.17
CA GLN A 5 -22.44 0.22 13.82
C GLN A 5 -22.67 1.63 13.26
N HIS A 6 -23.12 2.57 14.09
CA HIS A 6 -23.32 3.97 13.70
C HIS A 6 -21.98 4.67 13.37
N LYS A 7 -20.89 4.27 14.03
CA LYS A 7 -19.52 4.83 13.80
C LYS A 7 -18.91 4.34 12.48
N GLN A 8 -19.13 3.08 12.12
CA GLN A 8 -18.72 2.56 10.80
C GLN A 8 -19.50 3.22 9.66
N ASP A 9 -20.77 3.54 9.89
CA ASP A 9 -21.63 4.20 8.92
C ASP A 9 -21.25 5.65 8.61
N LEU A 10 -20.70 6.37 9.60
CA LEU A 10 -20.14 7.70 9.39
C LEU A 10 -18.83 7.64 8.55
N PHE A 11 -18.05 6.59 8.71
CA PHE A 11 -16.80 6.40 7.98
C PHE A 11 -17.01 6.33 6.45
N ILE A 12 -18.00 5.57 6.00
CA ILE A 12 -18.32 5.43 4.57
C ILE A 12 -18.96 6.71 4.02
N LYS A 13 -19.84 7.37 4.78
CA LYS A 13 -20.47 8.63 4.37
C LYS A 13 -19.47 9.80 4.31
N GLN A 14 -18.50 9.85 5.19
CA GLN A 14 -17.57 10.98 5.29
C GLN A 14 -16.47 10.93 4.22
N GLN A 15 -16.06 9.75 3.76
CA GLN A 15 -15.18 9.62 2.59
C GLN A 15 -15.88 10.09 1.28
N CYS A 16 -17.20 9.94 1.20
CA CYS A 16 -17.96 10.38 0.03
C CYS A 16 -18.39 11.86 0.07
N THR A 17 -18.48 12.50 1.25
CA THR A 17 -19.13 13.82 1.37
C THR A 17 -18.15 15.00 1.44
N ASN A 18 -16.88 14.79 1.79
CA ASN A 18 -15.88 15.87 1.91
C ASN A 18 -15.25 16.32 0.59
N ILE A 19 -15.62 15.75 -0.53
CA ILE A 19 -15.09 16.12 -1.87
C ILE A 19 -15.88 17.28 -2.54
N PHE A 20 -17.05 17.65 -2.01
CA PHE A 20 -17.90 18.69 -2.63
C PHE A 20 -18.14 19.88 -1.69
N ARG A 21 -17.14 20.76 -1.53
CA ARG A 21 -17.41 22.16 -1.14
C ARG A 21 -16.45 23.16 -1.80
N GLU A 22 -17.01 23.86 -2.77
CA GLU A 22 -16.74 25.22 -3.26
C GLU A 22 -15.31 25.62 -3.68
N ARG A 23 -15.09 25.64 -4.99
CA ARG A 23 -14.17 26.60 -5.62
C ARG A 23 -14.96 27.68 -6.37
N ARG A 24 -14.90 28.91 -5.89
CA ARG A 24 -15.27 30.11 -6.68
C ARG A 24 -14.15 30.41 -7.68
N PRO A 25 -14.49 30.86 -8.92
CA PRO A 25 -13.46 31.19 -9.90
C PRO A 25 -12.85 32.58 -9.60
N MET A 26 -11.53 32.63 -9.50
CA MET A 26 -10.76 33.86 -9.45
C MET A 26 -10.49 34.36 -10.87
N ARG A 27 -10.94 35.59 -11.17
CA ARG A 27 -10.64 36.30 -12.43
C ARG A 27 -9.22 36.85 -12.37
N LEU A 28 -8.42 36.56 -13.40
CA LEU A 28 -7.13 37.22 -13.63
C LEU A 28 -7.35 38.44 -14.54
N PRO A 29 -6.65 39.60 -14.28
CA PRO A 29 -6.64 40.71 -15.21
C PRO A 29 -5.63 40.49 -16.34
N ALA A 30 -6.04 40.91 -17.53
CA ALA A 30 -5.20 40.93 -18.72
C ALA A 30 -4.32 42.18 -18.72
N GLU A 31 -2.99 42.02 -18.82
CA GLU A 31 -2.11 43.08 -19.29
C GLU A 31 -1.30 42.58 -20.49
N LEU A 32 -1.46 43.30 -21.58
CA LEU A 32 -0.68 43.21 -22.82
C LEU A 32 0.70 43.84 -22.61
N ASN A 33 1.76 43.14 -22.93
CA ASN A 33 3.04 43.76 -23.27
C ASN A 33 3.66 43.13 -24.50
N THR A 34 3.80 43.99 -25.50
CA THR A 34 4.41 43.80 -26.82
C THR A 34 5.93 43.68 -26.64
N ILE A 35 6.55 42.55 -27.08
CA ILE A 35 8.00 42.46 -27.27
C ILE A 35 8.31 41.94 -28.69
N THR A 36 9.12 42.74 -29.35
CA THR A 36 9.60 42.66 -30.68
C THR A 36 10.40 41.38 -30.95
N ALA A 37 10.09 40.73 -32.08
CA ALA A 37 10.76 39.51 -32.53
C ALA A 37 12.15 39.81 -33.14
N PHE A 38 13.20 39.17 -32.62
CA PHE A 38 14.47 38.94 -33.31
C PHE A 38 14.47 37.48 -33.77
N ALA A 39 14.44 37.27 -35.06
CA ALA A 39 14.54 35.95 -35.67
C ALA A 39 16.00 35.48 -35.70
N ILE A 40 16.36 34.55 -34.82
CA ILE A 40 17.58 33.74 -34.97
C ILE A 40 17.14 32.40 -35.54
N VAL A 41 17.52 32.14 -36.79
CA VAL A 41 17.33 30.84 -37.44
C VAL A 41 18.38 29.86 -36.88
N CYS A 42 18.01 29.14 -35.83
CA CYS A 42 18.74 27.94 -35.41
C CYS A 42 18.19 26.73 -36.18
N PHE A 43 19.02 26.13 -37.02
CA PHE A 43 18.77 24.80 -37.56
C PHE A 43 18.79 23.79 -36.39
N CYS A 44 17.68 23.56 -35.79
CA CYS A 44 17.52 22.42 -34.89
C CYS A 44 17.34 21.16 -35.73
N PHE A 45 18.35 20.30 -35.74
CA PHE A 45 18.13 18.90 -36.07
C PHE A 45 17.12 18.34 -35.06
N PHE A 46 15.88 18.18 -35.48
CA PHE A 46 14.92 17.33 -34.76
C PHE A 46 15.39 15.88 -34.96
N PRO A 47 15.78 15.15 -33.92
CA PRO A 47 15.84 13.71 -34.04
C PRO A 47 14.45 13.22 -34.42
N ALA A 48 14.38 12.28 -35.37
CA ALA A 48 13.16 11.62 -35.77
C ALA A 48 12.41 11.20 -34.50
N SER A 49 11.13 11.55 -34.42
CA SER A 49 10.21 11.10 -33.37
C SER A 49 10.26 9.57 -33.33
N GLY A 50 11.02 9.01 -32.39
CA GLY A 50 10.88 7.61 -32.04
C GLY A 50 9.39 7.34 -31.76
N ALA A 51 8.87 6.24 -32.27
CA ALA A 51 7.55 5.76 -31.87
C ALA A 51 7.51 5.81 -30.34
N ALA A 52 6.49 6.46 -29.77
CA ALA A 52 6.33 6.49 -28.34
C ALA A 52 6.32 5.03 -27.84
N ASP A 53 7.24 4.67 -26.92
CA ASP A 53 7.33 3.32 -26.39
C ASP A 53 5.96 2.91 -25.86
N ASP A 54 5.49 1.73 -26.25
CA ASP A 54 4.20 1.19 -25.76
C ASP A 54 4.25 1.16 -24.21
N PRO A 55 3.34 1.84 -23.52
CA PRO A 55 3.28 1.82 -22.06
C PRO A 55 3.30 0.43 -21.46
N LYS A 56 2.81 -0.59 -22.18
CA LYS A 56 2.83 -1.98 -21.74
C LYS A 56 4.24 -2.51 -21.50
N SER A 57 5.20 -2.18 -22.39
CA SER A 57 6.58 -2.69 -22.35
C SER A 57 7.53 -1.87 -21.47
N GLN A 58 7.09 -0.75 -20.94
CA GLN A 58 7.92 0.08 -20.07
C GLN A 58 8.36 -0.69 -18.81
N PRO A 59 9.68 -0.67 -18.47
CA PRO A 59 10.21 -1.38 -17.31
C PRO A 59 9.66 -0.80 -16.00
N PHE A 60 9.62 -1.65 -14.96
CA PHE A 60 9.26 -1.20 -13.61
C PHE A 60 10.21 -0.07 -13.16
N PRO A 61 9.71 1.08 -12.69
CA PRO A 61 10.55 2.21 -12.31
C PRO A 61 11.51 1.87 -11.17
N GLN A 62 12.70 2.48 -11.23
CA GLN A 62 13.70 2.39 -10.17
C GLN A 62 14.02 3.80 -9.67
N PRO A 63 13.17 4.37 -8.81
CA PRO A 63 13.40 5.69 -8.26
C PRO A 63 14.67 5.71 -7.38
N PRO A 64 15.32 6.88 -7.23
CA PRO A 64 16.57 6.98 -6.46
C PRO A 64 16.38 6.79 -4.97
N SER A 65 15.16 6.92 -4.46
CA SER A 65 14.81 6.86 -3.05
C SER A 65 13.73 5.82 -2.77
N LYS A 66 13.80 5.20 -1.58
CA LYS A 66 12.79 4.28 -1.06
C LYS A 66 11.64 4.99 -0.34
N LYS A 67 11.71 6.34 -0.23
CA LYS A 67 10.75 7.15 0.53
C LYS A 67 9.36 7.08 -0.07
N GLY A 68 8.41 6.58 0.70
CA GLY A 68 7.02 6.42 0.30
C GLY A 68 6.04 6.71 1.42
N LEU A 69 4.79 6.94 1.07
CA LEU A 69 3.71 7.28 1.98
C LEU A 69 2.40 6.62 1.55
N GLN A 70 1.61 6.12 2.48
CA GLN A 70 0.21 5.84 2.25
C GLN A 70 -0.55 7.16 2.18
N VAL A 71 -0.96 7.54 0.96
CA VAL A 71 -1.34 8.92 0.66
C VAL A 71 -2.80 9.19 1.01
N GLN A 72 -3.01 10.28 1.77
CA GLN A 72 -4.34 10.86 2.01
C GLN A 72 -4.47 12.25 1.39
N MET A 73 -3.40 13.06 1.45
CA MET A 73 -3.34 14.42 0.90
C MET A 73 -2.30 14.45 -0.22
N VAL A 74 -2.75 14.42 -1.46
CA VAL A 74 -1.87 14.26 -2.64
C VAL A 74 -0.83 15.37 -2.75
N ASP A 75 -1.25 16.64 -2.63
CA ASP A 75 -0.35 17.79 -2.78
C ASP A 75 0.72 17.82 -1.66
N ASP A 76 0.35 17.47 -0.42
CA ASP A 76 1.29 17.40 0.70
C ASP A 76 2.27 16.23 0.53
N ALA A 77 1.80 15.09 0.06
CA ALA A 77 2.67 13.93 -0.24
C ALA A 77 3.70 14.26 -1.33
N ILE A 78 3.29 14.96 -2.39
CA ILE A 78 4.21 15.45 -3.43
C ILE A 78 5.23 16.44 -2.83
N ALA A 79 4.78 17.38 -1.99
CA ALA A 79 5.65 18.35 -1.34
C ALA A 79 6.65 17.70 -0.35
N LEU A 80 6.30 16.55 0.24
CA LEU A 80 7.20 15.74 1.07
C LEU A 80 8.31 15.04 0.26
N GLY A 81 8.23 15.07 -1.08
CA GLY A 81 9.23 14.45 -1.96
C GLY A 81 9.22 12.94 -1.90
N ILE A 82 8.03 12.32 -1.87
CA ILE A 82 7.92 10.86 -1.94
C ILE A 82 8.24 10.34 -3.34
N HIS A 83 8.74 9.11 -3.40
CA HIS A 83 8.98 8.38 -4.65
C HIS A 83 8.06 7.17 -4.82
N HIS A 84 7.39 6.77 -3.74
CA HIS A 84 6.44 5.67 -3.71
C HIS A 84 5.15 6.10 -3.00
N ALA A 85 3.99 5.66 -3.51
CA ALA A 85 2.69 5.98 -2.95
C ALA A 85 1.84 4.73 -2.79
N GLY A 86 1.26 4.51 -1.61
CA GLY A 86 0.25 3.49 -1.37
C GLY A 86 -1.15 4.09 -1.42
N ILE A 87 -2.07 3.48 -2.16
CA ILE A 87 -3.48 3.89 -2.30
C ILE A 87 -4.38 2.67 -2.06
N ASN A 88 -5.31 2.78 -1.11
CA ASN A 88 -6.28 1.72 -0.85
C ASN A 88 -7.38 1.71 -1.91
N ILE A 89 -7.70 0.53 -2.44
CA ILE A 89 -8.85 0.30 -3.32
C ILE A 89 -9.83 -0.65 -2.65
N ASN A 90 -11.00 -0.14 -2.30
CA ASN A 90 -12.14 -0.96 -1.84
C ASN A 90 -12.87 -1.55 -3.05
N LEU A 91 -12.62 -2.83 -3.36
CA LEU A 91 -13.25 -3.52 -4.49
C LEU A 91 -14.77 -3.65 -4.31
N THR A 92 -15.25 -3.77 -3.06
CA THR A 92 -16.69 -3.81 -2.78
C THR A 92 -17.37 -2.48 -3.12
N ALA A 93 -16.69 -1.33 -2.91
CA ALA A 93 -17.19 -0.01 -3.30
C ALA A 93 -17.12 0.23 -4.82
N LEU A 94 -16.14 -0.39 -5.50
CA LEU A 94 -16.00 -0.32 -6.96
C LEU A 94 -17.08 -1.13 -7.66
N PHE A 95 -17.45 -2.31 -7.15
CA PHE A 95 -18.49 -3.16 -7.73
C PHE A 95 -19.87 -2.51 -7.65
N GLN A 96 -20.56 -2.42 -8.79
CA GLN A 96 -21.88 -1.83 -8.91
C GLN A 96 -22.91 -2.93 -9.28
N PRO A 97 -23.81 -3.33 -8.36
CA PRO A 97 -24.76 -4.41 -8.65
C PRO A 97 -25.88 -4.01 -9.62
N ALA A 98 -26.20 -2.71 -9.71
CA ALA A 98 -27.24 -2.17 -10.61
C ALA A 98 -26.79 -0.83 -11.19
N ALA A 99 -27.14 -0.56 -12.46
CA ALA A 99 -26.78 0.67 -13.13
C ALA A 99 -27.45 1.91 -12.53
N ASN A 100 -26.70 3.02 -12.49
CA ASN A 100 -27.18 4.37 -12.19
C ASN A 100 -26.45 5.39 -13.10
N ASP A 101 -26.70 6.69 -12.90
CA ASP A 101 -26.15 7.76 -13.74
C ASP A 101 -24.60 7.83 -13.73
N ASN A 102 -23.95 7.28 -12.70
CA ASN A 102 -22.49 7.27 -12.54
C ASN A 102 -21.87 5.90 -12.88
N THR A 103 -22.59 5.01 -13.56
CA THR A 103 -22.10 3.67 -13.87
C THR A 103 -21.15 3.68 -15.06
N ILE A 104 -19.96 3.13 -14.91
CA ILE A 104 -19.07 2.75 -16.01
C ILE A 104 -19.42 1.31 -16.42
N ARG A 105 -19.68 1.10 -17.72
CA ARG A 105 -19.92 -0.22 -18.31
C ARG A 105 -18.61 -0.77 -18.84
N PHE A 106 -18.25 -1.97 -18.41
CA PHE A 106 -17.02 -2.64 -18.78
C PHE A 106 -17.30 -4.03 -19.34
N SER A 107 -16.82 -4.31 -20.54
CA SER A 107 -16.98 -5.63 -21.18
C SER A 107 -15.78 -6.51 -20.86
N TYR A 108 -16.01 -7.65 -20.20
CA TYR A 108 -14.98 -8.62 -19.87
C TYR A 108 -15.55 -10.03 -19.90
N ASP A 109 -14.81 -10.96 -20.49
CA ASP A 109 -15.17 -12.39 -20.59
C ASP A 109 -16.61 -12.61 -21.18
N GLY A 110 -16.93 -11.86 -22.26
CA GLY A 110 -18.21 -11.95 -22.95
C GLY A 110 -19.41 -11.43 -22.16
N ARG A 111 -19.21 -10.75 -21.04
CA ARG A 111 -20.24 -10.17 -20.17
C ARG A 111 -19.97 -8.69 -19.93
N GLU A 112 -21.05 -7.93 -19.77
CA GLU A 112 -20.99 -6.55 -19.29
C GLU A 112 -20.98 -6.51 -17.75
N TRP A 113 -20.03 -5.74 -17.20
CA TRP A 113 -19.87 -5.48 -15.79
C TRP A 113 -20.10 -4.02 -15.48
N LEU A 114 -20.63 -3.74 -14.31
CA LEU A 114 -20.95 -2.38 -13.88
C LEU A 114 -19.99 -1.94 -12.79
N MET A 115 -19.30 -0.81 -13.02
CA MET A 115 -18.36 -0.22 -12.08
C MET A 115 -18.90 1.09 -11.53
N ASN A 116 -18.62 1.38 -10.27
CA ASN A 116 -18.95 2.65 -9.64
C ASN A 116 -18.05 3.76 -10.19
N GLY A 117 -18.55 4.55 -11.15
CA GLY A 117 -17.79 5.60 -11.82
C GLY A 117 -17.40 6.75 -10.89
N ALA A 118 -18.23 7.09 -9.90
CA ALA A 118 -17.86 8.11 -8.91
C ALA A 118 -16.66 7.66 -8.05
N TYR A 119 -16.65 6.39 -7.64
CA TYR A 119 -15.51 5.82 -6.93
C TYR A 119 -14.26 5.72 -7.80
N ALA A 120 -14.39 5.27 -9.06
CA ALA A 120 -13.28 5.24 -10.01
C ALA A 120 -12.69 6.64 -10.24
N ALA A 121 -13.54 7.68 -10.40
CA ALA A 121 -13.08 9.06 -10.53
C ALA A 121 -12.34 9.56 -9.27
N SER A 122 -12.75 9.13 -8.07
CA SER A 122 -12.05 9.47 -6.84
C SER A 122 -10.65 8.85 -6.76
N LEU A 123 -10.46 7.65 -7.32
CA LEU A 123 -9.15 7.01 -7.46
C LEU A 123 -8.28 7.74 -8.49
N ASP A 124 -8.84 8.15 -9.64
CA ASP A 124 -8.11 8.93 -10.65
C ASP A 124 -7.53 10.21 -10.06
N ASN A 125 -8.32 10.91 -9.22
CA ASN A 125 -7.89 12.15 -8.55
C ASN A 125 -6.72 11.96 -7.60
N GLN A 126 -6.44 10.74 -7.15
CA GLN A 126 -5.27 10.40 -6.33
C GLN A 126 -4.14 9.85 -7.19
N ILE A 127 -4.42 8.88 -8.05
CA ILE A 127 -3.41 8.12 -8.81
C ILE A 127 -2.76 8.98 -9.90
N ARG A 128 -3.55 9.71 -10.68
CA ARG A 128 -3.04 10.51 -11.79
C ARG A 128 -1.99 11.52 -11.37
N PRO A 129 -2.22 12.46 -10.42
CA PRO A 129 -1.24 13.48 -10.08
C PRO A 129 0.05 12.91 -9.48
N LEU A 130 -0.02 11.79 -8.76
CA LEU A 130 1.15 11.07 -8.25
C LEU A 130 1.94 10.46 -9.42
N SER A 131 1.26 9.77 -10.31
CA SER A 131 1.86 9.14 -11.50
C SER A 131 2.50 10.16 -12.45
N GLU A 132 1.85 11.32 -12.69
CA GLU A 132 2.38 12.43 -13.50
C GLU A 132 3.70 13.02 -12.93
N LYS A 133 3.93 12.87 -11.62
CA LYS A 133 5.19 13.25 -10.95
C LYS A 133 6.26 12.14 -10.99
N GLY A 134 6.01 11.03 -11.67
CA GLY A 134 6.91 9.88 -11.71
C GLY A 134 6.98 9.10 -10.41
N ILE A 135 6.04 9.31 -9.48
CA ILE A 135 5.92 8.55 -8.24
C ILE A 135 5.39 7.15 -8.58
N VAL A 136 6.03 6.12 -8.06
CA VAL A 136 5.60 4.71 -8.22
C VAL A 136 4.37 4.48 -7.37
N VAL A 137 3.21 4.30 -8.02
CA VAL A 137 1.95 4.04 -7.32
C VAL A 137 1.74 2.55 -7.11
N TYR A 138 1.46 2.18 -5.87
CA TYR A 138 1.01 0.86 -5.44
C TYR A 138 -0.44 0.96 -5.00
N VAL A 139 -1.25 0.00 -5.41
CA VAL A 139 -2.63 -0.12 -4.92
C VAL A 139 -2.76 -1.31 -3.98
N ILE A 140 -3.49 -1.12 -2.89
CA ILE A 140 -3.81 -2.15 -1.91
C ILE A 140 -5.25 -2.57 -2.17
N LEU A 141 -5.45 -3.80 -2.64
CA LEU A 141 -6.76 -4.33 -3.00
C LEU A 141 -7.44 -4.89 -1.74
N LEU A 142 -8.61 -4.37 -1.42
CA LEU A 142 -9.32 -4.67 -0.17
C LEU A 142 -10.79 -4.96 -0.45
N ALA A 143 -11.41 -5.84 0.36
CA ALA A 143 -12.85 -6.11 0.35
C ALA A 143 -13.44 -5.85 1.73
N TYR A 144 -14.16 -4.74 1.87
CA TYR A 144 -14.86 -4.42 3.11
C TYR A 144 -16.31 -4.92 3.05
N PRO A 145 -16.88 -5.38 4.17
CA PRO A 145 -18.31 -5.62 4.27
C PRO A 145 -19.10 -4.38 3.89
N SER A 146 -20.18 -4.57 3.16
CA SER A 146 -21.13 -3.51 2.82
C SER A 146 -22.44 -3.70 3.59
N ARG A 147 -23.41 -2.81 3.38
CA ARG A 147 -24.76 -2.97 3.90
C ARG A 147 -25.70 -3.71 2.94
N ASP A 148 -25.17 -4.18 1.82
CA ASP A 148 -25.91 -4.89 0.80
C ASP A 148 -25.50 -6.37 0.82
N PRO A 149 -26.33 -7.25 1.41
CA PRO A 149 -26.00 -8.68 1.50
C PRO A 149 -25.81 -9.36 0.14
N ALA A 150 -26.50 -8.87 -0.90
CA ALA A 150 -26.36 -9.43 -2.24
C ALA A 150 -25.01 -9.07 -2.85
N ARG A 151 -24.49 -7.87 -2.58
CA ARG A 151 -23.14 -7.45 -2.96
C ARG A 151 -22.10 -8.25 -2.18
N ASP A 152 -22.27 -8.35 -0.88
CA ASP A 152 -21.33 -9.05 0.00
C ASP A 152 -21.21 -10.53 -0.37
N ALA A 153 -22.32 -11.19 -0.72
CA ALA A 153 -22.33 -12.59 -1.14
C ALA A 153 -21.47 -12.87 -2.40
N VAL A 154 -21.27 -11.86 -3.25
CA VAL A 154 -20.43 -11.98 -4.46
C VAL A 154 -18.98 -11.56 -4.16
N MET A 155 -18.80 -10.53 -3.33
CA MET A 155 -17.50 -9.89 -3.13
C MET A 155 -16.65 -10.53 -2.05
N LEU A 156 -17.29 -10.95 -0.94
CA LEU A 156 -16.60 -11.46 0.24
C LEU A 156 -16.51 -12.97 0.20
N HIS A 157 -15.45 -13.52 0.78
CA HIS A 157 -15.29 -14.96 0.88
C HIS A 157 -16.51 -15.59 1.63
N PRO A 158 -17.12 -16.66 1.12
CA PRO A 158 -18.39 -17.19 1.65
C PRO A 158 -18.31 -17.69 3.10
N ASN A 159 -17.11 -18.03 3.57
CA ASN A 159 -16.87 -18.47 4.96
C ASN A 159 -16.49 -17.28 5.88
N ALA A 160 -16.34 -16.06 5.34
CA ALA A 160 -16.01 -14.90 6.17
C ALA A 160 -17.09 -14.71 7.25
N GLY A 161 -16.66 -14.54 8.50
CA GLY A 161 -17.61 -14.45 9.61
C GLY A 161 -16.95 -14.05 10.93
N GLY A 162 -17.80 -13.75 11.93
CA GLY A 162 -17.35 -13.21 13.21
C GLY A 162 -17.01 -11.72 13.12
N GLU A 163 -16.14 -11.24 14.02
CA GLU A 163 -15.66 -9.86 14.01
C GLU A 163 -14.39 -9.76 13.12
N PHE A 164 -14.44 -8.94 12.09
CA PHE A 164 -13.32 -8.64 11.20
C PHE A 164 -13.47 -7.26 10.58
N THR A 165 -12.37 -6.73 10.07
CA THR A 165 -12.35 -5.44 9.36
C THR A 165 -12.38 -5.64 7.85
N ILE A 166 -11.57 -6.56 7.33
CA ILE A 166 -11.40 -6.84 5.90
C ILE A 166 -11.68 -8.32 5.66
N ALA A 167 -12.49 -8.63 4.66
CA ALA A 167 -12.75 -10.00 4.23
C ALA A 167 -11.72 -10.47 3.19
N GLY A 168 -11.53 -11.78 3.10
CA GLY A 168 -10.92 -12.39 1.93
C GLY A 168 -11.82 -12.20 0.69
N PHE A 169 -11.22 -12.19 -0.49
CA PHE A 169 -11.98 -12.12 -1.73
C PHE A 169 -12.74 -13.42 -1.99
N ASN A 170 -13.90 -13.34 -2.60
CA ASN A 170 -14.66 -14.52 -2.97
C ASN A 170 -14.03 -15.21 -4.20
N THR A 171 -12.96 -15.95 -3.96
CA THR A 171 -12.32 -16.85 -4.97
C THR A 171 -12.82 -18.29 -4.90
N ALA A 172 -13.73 -18.57 -3.95
CA ALA A 172 -14.28 -19.90 -3.70
C ALA A 172 -15.48 -20.24 -4.60
N SER A 173 -16.26 -19.24 -5.03
CA SER A 173 -17.36 -19.44 -5.97
C SER A 173 -17.01 -18.98 -7.38
N ASP A 174 -17.60 -19.58 -8.40
CA ASP A 174 -17.37 -19.20 -9.80
C ASP A 174 -17.79 -17.75 -10.08
N ASP A 175 -18.92 -17.30 -9.54
CA ASP A 175 -19.40 -15.94 -9.70
C ASP A 175 -18.51 -14.93 -8.97
N GLY A 176 -18.04 -15.26 -7.76
CA GLY A 176 -17.10 -14.43 -7.01
C GLY A 176 -15.77 -14.27 -7.73
N LEU A 177 -15.16 -15.39 -8.14
CA LEU A 177 -13.88 -15.36 -8.87
C LEU A 177 -14.00 -14.62 -10.20
N ARG A 178 -15.11 -14.79 -10.92
CA ARG A 178 -15.38 -14.07 -12.19
C ARG A 178 -15.56 -12.59 -11.96
N THR A 179 -16.27 -12.22 -10.88
CA THR A 179 -16.44 -10.81 -10.47
C THR A 179 -15.10 -10.19 -10.09
N TYR A 180 -14.32 -10.88 -9.28
CA TYR A 180 -12.97 -10.44 -8.90
C TYR A 180 -12.10 -10.16 -10.13
N ARG A 181 -12.03 -11.12 -11.07
CA ARG A 181 -11.27 -10.95 -12.32
C ARG A 181 -11.72 -9.75 -13.13
N ALA A 182 -13.02 -9.54 -13.26
CA ALA A 182 -13.56 -8.39 -14.00
C ALA A 182 -13.18 -7.05 -13.37
N LEU A 183 -13.21 -6.95 -12.03
CA LEU A 183 -12.80 -5.74 -11.32
C LEU A 183 -11.30 -5.47 -11.49
N ILE A 184 -10.47 -6.51 -11.39
CA ILE A 184 -9.02 -6.35 -11.58
C ILE A 184 -8.70 -6.02 -13.04
N ALA A 185 -9.34 -6.65 -14.02
CA ALA A 185 -9.15 -6.33 -15.43
C ALA A 185 -9.51 -4.87 -15.74
N PHE A 186 -10.64 -4.38 -15.19
CA PHE A 186 -11.02 -2.97 -15.29
C PHE A 186 -9.95 -2.02 -14.72
N LEU A 187 -9.45 -2.31 -13.50
CA LEU A 187 -8.42 -1.49 -12.87
C LEU A 187 -7.09 -1.56 -13.62
N ALA A 188 -6.69 -2.76 -14.08
CA ALA A 188 -5.44 -2.96 -14.82
C ALA A 188 -5.45 -2.22 -16.16
N GLU A 189 -6.56 -2.26 -16.90
CA GLU A 189 -6.73 -1.49 -18.13
C GLU A 189 -6.70 0.02 -17.86
N ARG A 190 -7.52 0.48 -16.87
CA ARG A 190 -7.65 1.89 -16.53
C ARG A 190 -6.32 2.52 -16.11
N TYR A 191 -5.53 1.82 -15.31
CA TYR A 191 -4.26 2.31 -14.75
C TYR A 191 -3.02 1.72 -15.45
N SER A 192 -3.15 1.32 -16.70
CA SER A 192 -2.03 0.80 -17.51
C SER A 192 -1.02 1.86 -17.95
N GLY A 193 -1.37 3.14 -17.83
CA GLY A 193 -0.62 4.26 -18.38
C GLY A 193 -0.93 4.55 -19.87
N ARG A 194 -1.84 3.79 -20.51
CA ARG A 194 -2.30 4.07 -21.88
C ARG A 194 -3.24 5.27 -21.93
N HIS A 195 -3.95 5.51 -20.85
CA HIS A 195 -4.92 6.58 -20.68
C HIS A 195 -4.37 7.59 -19.69
N ALA A 196 -3.79 8.68 -20.20
CA ALA A 196 -3.10 9.69 -19.36
C ALA A 196 -4.03 10.32 -18.31
N GLU A 197 -5.34 10.39 -18.59
CA GLU A 197 -6.37 10.91 -17.70
C GLU A 197 -6.58 10.10 -16.42
N HIS A 198 -6.08 8.86 -16.35
CA HIS A 198 -6.22 7.98 -15.19
C HIS A 198 -4.90 7.79 -14.45
N GLY A 199 -3.75 7.99 -15.10
CA GLY A 199 -2.42 7.74 -14.56
C GLY A 199 -2.00 6.27 -14.65
N ARG A 200 -1.02 5.87 -13.85
CA ARG A 200 -0.45 4.51 -13.90
C ARG A 200 -0.20 3.91 -12.52
N VAL A 201 -0.55 2.66 -12.37
CA VAL A 201 -0.24 1.80 -11.21
C VAL A 201 0.83 0.78 -11.61
N TRP A 202 1.84 0.65 -10.80
CA TRP A 202 2.95 -0.28 -11.00
C TRP A 202 2.90 -1.49 -10.07
N GLY A 203 2.48 -1.30 -8.83
CA GLY A 203 2.41 -2.34 -7.80
C GLY A 203 0.98 -2.66 -7.38
N TRP A 204 0.68 -3.94 -7.23
CA TRP A 204 -0.65 -4.47 -6.90
C TRP A 204 -0.52 -5.34 -5.66
N ILE A 205 -0.85 -4.80 -4.49
CA ILE A 205 -0.83 -5.51 -3.21
C ILE A 205 -2.17 -6.21 -3.05
N VAL A 206 -2.15 -7.53 -2.96
CA VAL A 206 -3.36 -8.36 -2.96
C VAL A 206 -3.78 -8.67 -1.52
N GLY A 207 -4.88 -8.07 -1.06
CA GLY A 207 -5.35 -8.22 0.31
C GLY A 207 -4.51 -7.43 1.31
N ASN A 208 -4.74 -7.69 2.60
CA ASN A 208 -4.02 -7.10 3.72
C ASN A 208 -3.72 -8.17 4.78
N GLU A 209 -2.45 -8.27 5.23
CA GLU A 209 -2.00 -9.13 6.34
C GLU A 209 -2.64 -10.52 6.34
N VAL A 210 -2.53 -11.22 5.21
CA VAL A 210 -3.26 -12.48 4.97
C VAL A 210 -2.89 -13.62 5.93
N ASN A 211 -1.74 -13.51 6.60
CA ASN A 211 -1.34 -14.42 7.67
C ASN A 211 -2.05 -14.16 9.01
N SER A 212 -2.56 -12.94 9.23
CA SER A 212 -3.44 -12.55 10.34
C SER A 212 -4.90 -12.42 9.88
N GLN A 213 -5.34 -13.43 9.14
CA GLN A 213 -6.56 -13.43 8.35
C GLN A 213 -7.83 -13.15 9.16
N LYS A 214 -7.88 -13.51 10.44
CA LYS A 214 -9.09 -13.30 11.26
C LYS A 214 -9.64 -11.89 11.15
N ILE A 215 -8.79 -10.88 11.16
CA ILE A 215 -9.17 -9.46 11.18
C ILE A 215 -8.98 -8.81 9.80
N TRP A 216 -7.88 -9.16 9.09
CA TRP A 216 -7.37 -8.38 7.99
C TRP A 216 -7.54 -9.02 6.60
N TYR A 217 -8.00 -10.28 6.54
CA TYR A 217 -8.32 -10.98 5.29
C TYR A 217 -9.24 -12.17 5.56
N ASN A 218 -10.38 -11.96 6.22
CA ASN A 218 -11.19 -13.01 6.82
C ASN A 218 -11.71 -14.04 5.80
N LEU A 219 -11.24 -15.28 5.96
CA LEU A 219 -11.65 -16.46 5.19
C LEU A 219 -12.52 -17.42 6.03
N GLY A 220 -12.89 -17.02 7.27
CA GLY A 220 -13.39 -17.95 8.27
C GLY A 220 -12.29 -18.83 8.85
N ALA A 221 -12.64 -19.72 9.77
CA ALA A 221 -11.69 -20.71 10.28
C ALA A 221 -11.32 -21.69 9.16
N MET A 222 -10.04 -21.70 8.76
CA MET A 222 -9.55 -22.44 7.61
C MET A 222 -8.15 -22.99 7.87
N PRO A 223 -7.82 -24.23 7.49
CA PRO A 223 -6.43 -24.72 7.52
C PRO A 223 -5.52 -23.87 6.65
N MET A 224 -4.28 -23.61 7.10
CA MET A 224 -3.30 -22.76 6.41
C MET A 224 -3.11 -23.13 4.92
N LYS A 225 -3.07 -24.44 4.60
CA LYS A 225 -2.93 -24.91 3.23
C LYS A 225 -4.09 -24.48 2.32
N ASP A 226 -5.31 -24.51 2.85
CA ASP A 226 -6.50 -24.14 2.10
C ASP A 226 -6.55 -22.61 1.95
N ALA A 227 -6.21 -21.87 3.01
CA ALA A 227 -6.09 -20.41 2.96
C ALA A 227 -5.04 -19.95 1.94
N ALA A 228 -3.87 -20.60 1.91
CA ALA A 228 -2.83 -20.30 0.92
C ALA A 228 -3.31 -20.62 -0.51
N SER A 229 -4.11 -21.69 -0.69
CA SER A 229 -4.68 -22.04 -1.99
C SER A 229 -5.75 -21.05 -2.46
N GLU A 230 -6.62 -20.56 -1.57
CA GLU A 230 -7.60 -19.52 -1.90
C GLU A 230 -6.90 -18.19 -2.22
N TYR A 231 -5.90 -17.83 -1.42
CA TYR A 231 -5.14 -16.61 -1.65
C TYR A 231 -4.36 -16.63 -2.97
N GLU A 232 -3.77 -17.79 -3.32
CA GLU A 232 -3.04 -17.95 -4.59
C GLU A 232 -3.95 -17.69 -5.81
N LYS A 233 -5.22 -18.11 -5.77
CA LYS A 233 -6.18 -17.82 -6.84
C LYS A 233 -6.37 -16.30 -7.05
N ALA A 234 -6.47 -15.53 -5.95
CA ALA A 234 -6.59 -14.08 -6.03
C ALA A 234 -5.34 -13.43 -6.59
N VAL A 235 -4.15 -13.82 -6.10
CA VAL A 235 -2.87 -13.27 -6.56
C VAL A 235 -2.63 -13.60 -8.03
N ARG A 236 -2.88 -14.84 -8.45
CA ARG A 236 -2.75 -15.27 -9.85
C ARG A 236 -3.72 -14.50 -10.76
N ALA A 237 -4.98 -14.39 -10.37
CA ALA A 237 -5.96 -13.64 -11.15
C ALA A 237 -5.56 -12.16 -11.30
N THR A 238 -4.99 -11.56 -10.25
CA THR A 238 -4.43 -10.20 -10.30
C THR A 238 -3.24 -10.13 -11.24
N HIS A 239 -2.27 -11.03 -11.09
CA HIS A 239 -1.10 -11.10 -11.96
C HIS A 239 -1.49 -11.22 -13.44
N ASP A 240 -2.38 -12.16 -13.78
CA ASP A 240 -2.77 -12.41 -15.16
C ASP A 240 -3.44 -11.18 -15.78
N SER A 241 -4.40 -10.55 -15.06
CA SER A 241 -5.04 -9.32 -15.54
C SER A 241 -4.04 -8.16 -15.70
N VAL A 242 -3.10 -7.99 -14.78
CA VAL A 242 -2.07 -6.96 -14.87
C VAL A 242 -1.15 -7.20 -16.07
N ARG A 243 -0.78 -8.46 -16.35
CA ARG A 243 0.07 -8.84 -17.47
C ARG A 243 -0.56 -8.61 -18.84
N GLU A 244 -1.89 -8.57 -18.94
CA GLU A 244 -2.56 -8.17 -20.18
C GLU A 244 -2.22 -6.73 -20.58
N HIS A 245 -1.94 -5.85 -19.60
CA HIS A 245 -1.75 -4.42 -19.79
C HIS A 245 -0.35 -3.89 -19.44
N SER A 246 0.46 -4.66 -18.70
CA SER A 246 1.82 -4.27 -18.28
C SER A 246 2.73 -5.49 -18.16
N ASP A 247 3.79 -5.55 -18.97
CA ASP A 247 4.78 -6.64 -18.93
C ASP A 247 5.62 -6.62 -17.65
N HIS A 248 5.65 -5.50 -16.92
CA HIS A 248 6.48 -5.28 -15.75
C HIS A 248 5.73 -4.82 -14.50
N GLY A 249 4.38 -4.76 -14.53
CA GLY A 249 3.57 -4.53 -13.33
C GLY A 249 3.79 -5.67 -12.32
N ARG A 250 3.88 -5.36 -11.02
CA ARG A 250 4.24 -6.34 -9.98
C ARG A 250 3.08 -6.61 -9.03
N CYS A 251 2.87 -7.88 -8.70
CA CYS A 251 1.94 -8.31 -7.67
C CYS A 251 2.67 -8.64 -6.37
N TYR A 252 2.09 -8.26 -5.24
CA TYR A 252 2.69 -8.42 -3.91
C TYR A 252 1.75 -9.18 -2.98
N LEU A 253 2.33 -10.13 -2.22
CA LEU A 253 1.68 -10.79 -1.10
C LEU A 253 1.79 -9.90 0.13
N SER A 254 0.70 -9.70 0.85
CA SER A 254 0.67 -8.82 2.04
C SER A 254 0.78 -9.64 3.33
N PHE A 255 1.80 -9.36 4.13
CA PHE A 255 2.07 -10.04 5.40
C PHE A 255 2.40 -9.06 6.52
N ASP A 256 1.93 -9.37 7.73
CA ASP A 256 2.34 -8.68 8.95
C ASP A 256 3.69 -9.20 9.50
N HIS A 257 4.06 -8.69 10.68
CA HIS A 257 5.35 -8.97 11.33
C HIS A 257 5.49 -10.37 11.96
N PHE A 258 4.40 -11.17 12.10
CA PHE A 258 4.44 -12.51 12.69
C PHE A 258 5.15 -13.49 11.75
N TRP A 259 6.43 -13.78 12.01
CA TRP A 259 7.24 -14.61 11.11
C TRP A 259 7.09 -16.11 11.39
N THR A 260 7.53 -16.60 12.57
CA THR A 260 7.23 -17.95 13.04
C THR A 260 6.17 -17.95 14.15
N GLY A 261 5.82 -16.76 14.64
CA GLY A 261 4.72 -16.51 15.54
C GLY A 261 3.38 -16.39 14.83
N ARG A 262 2.33 -16.13 15.59
CA ARG A 262 0.94 -15.90 15.15
C ARG A 262 0.31 -14.80 15.98
N MET A 263 -0.78 -14.23 15.48
CA MET A 263 -1.59 -13.28 16.24
C MET A 263 -2.02 -13.90 17.58
N PRO A 264 -1.77 -13.24 18.72
CA PRO A 264 -2.15 -13.76 20.02
C PRO A 264 -3.68 -13.91 20.18
N GLY A 265 -4.09 -14.97 20.88
CA GLY A 265 -5.51 -15.16 21.26
C GLY A 265 -6.41 -15.66 20.13
N VAL A 266 -5.88 -16.05 18.99
CA VAL A 266 -6.64 -16.65 17.90
C VAL A 266 -6.17 -18.07 17.59
N SER A 267 -7.03 -18.85 16.90
CA SER A 267 -6.71 -20.23 16.55
C SER A 267 -5.70 -20.34 15.42
N ASP A 268 -5.14 -21.54 15.23
CA ASP A 268 -4.23 -21.86 14.12
C ASP A 268 -4.95 -21.96 12.74
N GLN A 269 -6.27 -21.81 12.73
CA GLN A 269 -7.08 -21.71 11.52
C GLN A 269 -7.46 -20.23 11.21
N GLU A 270 -7.07 -19.29 12.05
CA GLU A 270 -7.41 -17.87 11.90
C GLU A 270 -6.18 -16.95 11.82
N SER A 271 -4.99 -17.48 12.16
CA SER A 271 -3.70 -16.81 11.98
C SER A 271 -2.60 -17.84 11.73
N TYR A 272 -1.67 -17.50 10.85
CA TYR A 272 -0.62 -18.42 10.37
C TYR A 272 0.75 -17.76 10.53
N PRO A 273 1.82 -18.55 10.81
CA PRO A 273 3.18 -18.04 10.67
C PRO A 273 3.45 -17.65 9.21
N THR A 274 3.97 -16.44 8.99
CA THR A 274 4.26 -15.94 7.63
C THR A 274 5.22 -16.84 6.89
N ARG A 275 6.26 -17.34 7.56
CA ARG A 275 7.27 -18.20 6.94
C ARG A 275 6.68 -19.45 6.33
N GLU A 276 5.88 -20.18 7.09
CA GLU A 276 5.23 -21.42 6.66
C GLU A 276 4.18 -21.15 5.58
N PHE A 277 3.41 -20.07 5.72
CA PHE A 277 2.43 -19.65 4.72
C PHE A 277 3.10 -19.31 3.38
N LEU A 278 4.21 -18.57 3.43
CA LEU A 278 5.01 -18.21 2.24
C LEU A 278 5.54 -19.45 1.51
N VAL A 279 6.08 -20.41 2.25
CA VAL A 279 6.58 -21.67 1.67
C VAL A 279 5.45 -22.46 1.02
N GLU A 280 4.29 -22.56 1.67
CA GLU A 280 3.12 -23.24 1.13
C GLU A 280 2.56 -22.53 -0.11
N PHE A 281 2.44 -21.20 -0.07
CA PHE A 281 2.06 -20.40 -1.23
C PHE A 281 3.00 -20.64 -2.42
N ALA A 282 4.30 -20.58 -2.19
CA ALA A 282 5.31 -20.80 -3.24
C ALA A 282 5.24 -22.23 -3.81
N ARG A 283 4.94 -23.24 -2.98
CA ARG A 283 4.73 -24.62 -3.42
C ARG A 283 3.52 -24.72 -4.34
N ILE A 284 2.38 -24.16 -3.93
CA ILE A 284 1.13 -24.15 -4.71
C ILE A 284 1.31 -23.41 -6.03
N ALA A 285 1.96 -22.22 -5.99
CA ALA A 285 2.22 -21.43 -7.19
C ALA A 285 3.05 -22.23 -8.22
N ARG A 286 4.11 -22.93 -7.79
CA ARG A 286 4.93 -23.78 -8.66
C ARG A 286 4.16 -24.96 -9.25
N GLU A 287 3.33 -25.64 -8.46
CA GLU A 287 2.53 -26.76 -8.93
C GLU A 287 1.51 -26.36 -10.01
N ARG A 288 1.03 -25.11 -9.95
CA ARG A 288 0.06 -24.56 -10.91
C ARG A 288 0.71 -23.77 -12.07
N GLY A 289 2.05 -23.79 -12.18
CA GLY A 289 2.84 -22.96 -13.08
C GLY A 289 3.22 -21.65 -12.39
N ASP A 290 4.49 -21.52 -11.98
CA ASP A 290 4.98 -20.36 -11.23
C ASP A 290 4.80 -19.04 -12.01
N PHE A 291 4.71 -17.94 -11.29
CA PHE A 291 4.55 -16.60 -11.84
C PHE A 291 5.26 -15.55 -10.98
N GLU A 292 5.39 -14.31 -11.48
CA GLU A 292 6.06 -13.25 -10.76
C GLU A 292 5.17 -12.67 -9.65
N TRP A 293 5.55 -12.93 -8.42
CA TRP A 293 4.98 -12.33 -7.21
C TRP A 293 6.11 -11.87 -6.27
N HIS A 294 5.82 -10.92 -5.42
CA HIS A 294 6.75 -10.26 -4.50
C HIS A 294 6.13 -10.13 -3.11
N ILE A 295 6.84 -9.51 -2.16
CA ILE A 295 6.40 -9.40 -0.76
C ILE A 295 6.13 -7.93 -0.41
N ALA A 296 4.96 -7.67 0.14
CA ALA A 296 4.57 -6.47 0.85
C ALA A 296 4.53 -6.81 2.35
N HIS A 297 5.56 -6.41 3.08
CA HIS A 297 5.74 -6.76 4.49
C HIS A 297 5.43 -5.56 5.38
N HIS A 298 4.82 -5.80 6.54
CA HIS A 298 4.45 -4.80 7.54
C HIS A 298 5.28 -5.01 8.82
N PRO A 299 6.47 -4.40 8.94
CA PRO A 299 7.40 -4.63 10.05
C PRO A 299 7.04 -3.80 11.29
N TYR A 300 5.79 -3.87 11.73
CA TYR A 300 5.40 -3.19 12.98
C TYR A 300 6.25 -3.66 14.17
N PRO A 301 6.47 -2.81 15.20
CA PRO A 301 7.14 -3.22 16.43
C PRO A 301 6.43 -4.38 17.15
N ASP A 302 7.16 -5.14 17.96
CA ASP A 302 6.60 -6.18 18.84
C ASP A 302 5.43 -5.67 19.70
N ASP A 303 5.56 -4.44 20.19
CA ASP A 303 4.53 -3.69 20.92
C ASP A 303 4.15 -2.44 20.12
N LEU A 304 2.96 -2.45 19.52
CA LEU A 304 2.46 -1.34 18.72
C LEU A 304 2.38 -0.02 19.49
N GLY A 305 2.25 -0.06 20.82
CA GLY A 305 2.24 1.11 21.70
C GLY A 305 3.63 1.69 21.97
N ASN A 306 4.71 0.98 21.60
CA ASN A 306 6.09 1.38 21.90
C ASN A 306 6.87 1.69 20.60
N PRO A 307 7.24 2.95 20.34
CA PRO A 307 7.97 3.30 19.12
C PRO A 307 9.45 2.84 19.09
N ARG A 308 9.97 2.26 20.18
CA ARG A 308 11.38 1.84 20.30
C ARG A 308 11.60 0.47 19.65
N THR A 309 11.33 0.34 18.35
CA THR A 309 11.45 -0.93 17.61
C THR A 309 12.86 -1.53 17.67
N TRP A 310 13.92 -0.74 17.94
CA TRP A 310 15.29 -1.26 18.16
C TRP A 310 15.42 -2.11 19.43
N LEU A 311 14.45 -2.04 20.34
CA LEU A 311 14.40 -2.83 21.59
C LEU A 311 13.51 -4.07 21.46
N ASP A 312 12.92 -4.34 20.30
CA ASP A 312 12.05 -5.49 20.06
C ASP A 312 12.75 -6.79 20.48
N LYS A 313 12.09 -7.58 21.32
CA LYS A 313 12.66 -8.79 21.92
C LYS A 313 12.39 -10.04 21.11
N LEU A 314 11.24 -10.07 20.42
CA LEU A 314 10.84 -11.19 19.58
C LEU A 314 11.45 -11.13 18.17
N ALA A 315 12.05 -10.00 17.82
CA ALA A 315 12.82 -9.82 16.59
C ALA A 315 14.27 -10.22 16.79
N THR A 316 14.61 -11.47 16.47
CA THR A 316 15.96 -12.05 16.56
C THR A 316 16.62 -12.16 15.19
N LEU A 317 17.94 -12.42 15.13
CA LEU A 317 18.70 -12.58 13.88
C LEU A 317 18.69 -14.03 13.36
N SER A 318 17.66 -14.80 13.68
CA SER A 318 17.52 -16.19 13.27
C SER A 318 16.40 -16.35 12.25
N ASP A 319 16.50 -17.34 11.36
CA ASP A 319 15.40 -17.79 10.51
C ASP A 319 14.15 -18.21 11.32
N ASP A 320 14.36 -18.62 12.59
CA ASP A 320 13.30 -18.97 13.52
C ASP A 320 12.83 -17.79 14.40
N SER A 321 13.12 -16.55 14.00
CA SER A 321 12.63 -15.36 14.70
C SER A 321 11.11 -15.40 14.83
N PRO A 322 10.53 -15.15 16.02
CA PRO A 322 9.08 -15.03 16.15
C PRO A 322 8.50 -13.92 15.29
N HIS A 323 9.16 -12.75 15.25
CA HIS A 323 8.74 -11.59 14.46
C HIS A 323 9.84 -11.12 13.51
N ILE A 324 9.44 -10.48 12.42
CA ILE A 324 10.30 -9.64 11.60
C ILE A 324 9.78 -8.21 11.71
N THR A 325 10.52 -7.38 12.47
CA THR A 325 10.28 -5.96 12.66
C THR A 325 11.41 -5.15 12.00
N PHE A 326 11.43 -3.84 12.17
CA PHE A 326 12.54 -3.03 11.67
C PHE A 326 13.91 -3.44 12.21
N LYS A 327 13.95 -4.07 13.41
CA LYS A 327 15.19 -4.48 14.03
C LYS A 327 15.96 -5.54 13.26
N ASN A 328 15.24 -6.46 12.59
CA ASN A 328 15.81 -7.65 11.96
C ASN A 328 15.37 -7.87 10.51
N LEU A 329 15.09 -6.81 9.74
CA LEU A 329 14.66 -6.89 8.34
C LEU A 329 15.55 -7.74 7.44
N GLN A 330 16.87 -7.79 7.75
CA GLN A 330 17.83 -8.64 7.04
C GLN A 330 17.45 -10.12 7.05
N VAL A 331 16.74 -10.60 8.07
CA VAL A 331 16.29 -12.00 8.14
C VAL A 331 15.36 -12.32 6.96
N LEU A 332 14.40 -11.44 6.67
CA LEU A 332 13.51 -11.61 5.51
C LEU A 332 14.28 -11.52 4.20
N CYS A 333 15.17 -10.53 4.08
CA CYS A 333 15.99 -10.34 2.88
C CYS A 333 16.86 -11.58 2.58
N GLU A 334 17.50 -12.15 3.61
CA GLU A 334 18.31 -13.37 3.46
C GLU A 334 17.44 -14.60 3.19
N TYR A 335 16.28 -14.71 3.85
CA TYR A 335 15.37 -15.84 3.64
C TYR A 335 14.89 -15.94 2.19
N LEU A 336 14.59 -14.81 1.54
CA LEU A 336 14.15 -14.78 0.14
C LEU A 336 15.25 -15.11 -0.88
N LYS A 337 16.52 -15.21 -0.45
CA LYS A 337 17.62 -15.69 -1.30
C LYS A 337 17.63 -17.22 -1.46
N LYS A 338 16.76 -17.94 -0.76
CA LYS A 338 16.62 -19.41 -0.91
C LYS A 338 16.09 -19.73 -2.31
N PRO A 339 16.77 -20.63 -3.07
CA PRO A 339 16.44 -20.89 -4.49
C PRO A 339 14.98 -21.30 -4.71
N GLU A 340 14.37 -21.99 -3.74
CA GLU A 340 12.97 -22.40 -3.79
C GLU A 340 11.96 -21.25 -3.74
N LEU A 341 12.41 -20.02 -3.43
CA LEU A 341 11.58 -18.81 -3.45
C LEU A 341 11.89 -17.90 -4.64
N HIS A 342 12.86 -18.26 -5.48
CA HIS A 342 13.23 -17.43 -6.62
C HIS A 342 12.18 -17.44 -7.74
N TRP A 343 12.17 -16.35 -8.51
CA TRP A 343 11.54 -16.26 -9.82
C TRP A 343 12.60 -15.95 -10.87
N ASN A 344 12.67 -16.74 -11.93
CA ASN A 344 13.70 -16.60 -12.98
C ASN A 344 15.13 -16.46 -12.43
N ASN A 345 15.48 -17.28 -11.43
CA ASN A 345 16.77 -17.28 -10.72
C ASN A 345 17.09 -15.95 -9.98
N GLN A 346 16.10 -15.14 -9.69
CA GLN A 346 16.25 -13.90 -8.92
C GLN A 346 15.40 -13.96 -7.64
N PRO A 347 15.92 -13.45 -6.51
CA PRO A 347 15.12 -13.29 -5.29
C PRO A 347 13.89 -12.42 -5.53
N ARG A 348 12.78 -12.76 -4.88
CA ARG A 348 11.59 -11.93 -4.84
C ARG A 348 11.90 -10.60 -4.16
N ARG A 349 11.32 -9.51 -4.68
CA ARG A 349 11.51 -8.16 -4.14
C ARG A 349 10.61 -7.92 -2.91
N ILE A 350 11.01 -6.98 -2.07
CA ILE A 350 10.27 -6.60 -0.88
C ILE A 350 9.91 -5.12 -0.98
N ILE A 351 8.69 -4.78 -0.61
CA ILE A 351 8.30 -3.43 -0.20
C ILE A 351 7.80 -3.49 1.25
N LEU A 352 8.05 -2.45 2.01
CA LEU A 352 7.44 -2.25 3.33
C LEU A 352 6.21 -1.36 3.10
N SER A 353 5.02 -1.98 3.03
CA SER A 353 3.82 -1.33 2.49
C SER A 353 2.93 -0.69 3.53
N GLU A 354 3.08 -1.10 4.79
CA GLU A 354 2.34 -0.51 5.91
C GLU A 354 3.13 -0.66 7.20
N GLN A 355 3.44 0.43 7.84
CA GLN A 355 4.10 0.48 9.14
C GLN A 355 4.14 1.90 9.67
N GLY A 356 4.06 2.03 10.97
CA GLY A 356 4.17 3.30 11.67
C GLY A 356 4.65 3.10 13.10
N LEU A 357 5.06 4.17 13.75
CA LEU A 357 5.49 4.18 15.14
C LEU A 357 4.55 5.05 15.96
N HIS A 358 4.07 4.51 17.07
CA HIS A 358 3.13 5.20 17.93
C HIS A 358 3.73 6.44 18.59
N CYS A 359 3.05 7.58 18.51
CA CYS A 359 3.39 8.78 19.26
C CYS A 359 2.78 8.72 20.66
N LEU A 360 3.59 8.60 21.70
CA LEU A 360 3.14 8.62 23.09
C LEU A 360 2.47 9.96 23.46
N GLN A 361 1.53 9.93 24.42
CA GLN A 361 0.83 11.15 24.91
C GLN A 361 1.58 11.81 26.06
N ASN A 362 2.85 12.10 25.88
CA ASN A 362 3.69 12.81 26.83
C ASN A 362 4.63 13.78 26.10
N GLU A 363 5.41 14.56 26.84
CA GLU A 363 6.29 15.59 26.29
C GLU A 363 7.38 15.00 25.36
N GLU A 364 7.78 13.78 25.54
CA GLU A 364 8.81 13.09 24.74
C GLU A 364 8.25 12.37 23.52
N GLY A 365 6.92 12.20 23.43
CA GLY A 365 6.27 11.30 22.45
C GLY A 365 6.64 11.60 21.01
N GLU A 366 6.61 12.86 20.61
CA GLU A 366 6.96 13.25 19.23
C GLU A 366 8.45 13.12 18.94
N THR A 367 9.31 13.43 19.92
CA THR A 367 10.76 13.27 19.79
C THR A 367 11.11 11.78 19.67
N LEU A 368 10.46 10.94 20.45
CA LEU A 368 10.68 9.50 20.42
C LEU A 368 10.17 8.84 19.13
N GLN A 369 8.98 9.25 18.64
CA GLN A 369 8.47 8.81 17.34
C GLN A 369 9.43 9.21 16.21
N ALA A 370 9.93 10.45 16.24
CA ALA A 370 10.89 10.96 15.26
C ALA A 370 12.23 10.22 15.32
N ALA A 371 12.74 9.91 16.53
CA ALA A 371 13.97 9.11 16.70
C ALA A 371 13.77 7.68 16.18
N GLY A 372 12.59 7.11 16.40
CA GLY A 372 12.22 5.81 15.84
C GLY A 372 12.22 5.83 14.31
N PHE A 373 11.65 6.86 13.70
CA PHE A 373 11.69 7.02 12.24
C PHE A 373 13.15 7.15 11.73
N ALA A 374 14.01 7.89 12.43
CA ALA A 374 15.42 7.98 12.08
C ALA A 374 16.09 6.60 12.06
N TYR A 375 15.86 5.79 13.09
CA TYR A 375 16.36 4.40 13.14
C TYR A 375 15.84 3.55 11.97
N VAL A 376 14.53 3.63 11.72
CA VAL A 376 13.86 2.90 10.61
C VAL A 376 14.47 3.28 9.27
N TRP A 377 14.62 4.57 8.99
CA TRP A 377 15.16 5.04 7.72
C TRP A 377 16.60 4.58 7.52
N GLU A 378 17.45 4.74 8.53
CA GLU A 378 18.85 4.29 8.49
C GLU A 378 18.95 2.78 8.26
N LYS A 379 18.06 1.99 8.86
CA LYS A 379 17.99 0.54 8.65
C LYS A 379 17.57 0.19 7.24
N VAL A 380 16.49 0.77 6.74
CA VAL A 380 15.89 0.45 5.43
C VAL A 380 16.77 0.95 4.28
N ALA A 381 17.41 2.12 4.41
CA ALA A 381 18.30 2.66 3.39
C ALA A 381 19.43 1.69 3.02
N ARG A 382 19.92 0.91 3.99
CA ARG A 382 21.01 -0.06 3.83
C ARG A 382 20.57 -1.44 3.30
N GLN A 383 19.25 -1.72 3.23
CA GLN A 383 18.75 -3.04 2.79
C GLN A 383 18.61 -3.12 1.27
N HIS A 384 19.44 -3.89 0.60
CA HIS A 384 19.41 -4.03 -0.88
C HIS A 384 18.18 -4.79 -1.41
N GLY A 385 17.55 -5.65 -0.60
CA GLY A 385 16.37 -6.44 -1.00
C GLY A 385 15.05 -5.66 -0.97
N ILE A 386 15.03 -4.46 -0.35
CA ILE A 386 13.84 -3.66 -0.12
C ILE A 386 13.80 -2.50 -1.09
N ASP A 387 12.70 -2.38 -1.86
CA ASP A 387 12.51 -1.37 -2.90
C ASP A 387 11.84 -0.09 -2.38
N ALA A 388 10.96 -0.18 -1.38
CA ALA A 388 10.20 0.95 -0.85
C ALA A 388 9.91 0.83 0.64
N LEU A 389 9.83 1.97 1.32
CA LEU A 389 9.26 2.16 2.66
C LEU A 389 8.05 3.08 2.51
N ILE A 390 6.86 2.51 2.49
CA ILE A 390 5.59 3.25 2.37
C ILE A 390 5.03 3.48 3.77
N TRP A 391 5.29 4.67 4.33
CA TRP A 391 4.93 4.98 5.71
C TRP A 391 3.41 5.04 5.92
N HIS A 392 2.92 4.36 6.92
CA HIS A 392 1.56 4.42 7.43
C HIS A 392 1.58 5.15 8.78
N ARG A 393 1.02 6.36 8.88
CA ARG A 393 0.13 6.93 7.88
C ARG A 393 0.37 8.45 7.73
N HIS A 394 -0.35 9.05 6.81
CA HIS A 394 -0.25 10.49 6.55
C HIS A 394 -0.81 11.32 7.71
N VAL A 395 -2.05 11.05 8.11
CA VAL A 395 -2.77 11.72 9.21
C VAL A 395 -3.26 10.68 10.20
N ASP A 396 -3.22 10.96 11.50
CA ASP A 396 -3.81 10.09 12.52
C ASP A 396 -5.25 9.72 12.20
N HIS A 397 -5.70 8.57 12.67
CA HIS A 397 -7.04 8.09 12.43
C HIS A 397 -7.71 7.65 13.73
N ALA A 398 -8.92 8.18 14.00
CA ALA A 398 -9.61 7.97 15.26
C ALA A 398 -9.98 6.49 15.55
N HIS A 399 -10.04 5.66 14.50
CA HIS A 399 -10.39 4.24 14.60
C HIS A 399 -9.19 3.29 14.45
N GLU A 400 -7.97 3.75 14.75
CA GLU A 400 -6.72 2.97 14.71
C GLU A 400 -6.40 2.31 16.06
N GLY A 401 -7.40 1.89 16.83
CA GLY A 401 -7.18 1.27 18.14
C GLY A 401 -6.44 2.16 19.17
N GLY A 402 -6.48 3.48 19.00
CA GLY A 402 -5.76 4.45 19.84
C GLY A 402 -4.32 4.73 19.41
N LEU A 403 -3.84 4.08 18.35
CA LEU A 403 -2.51 4.34 17.78
C LEU A 403 -2.48 5.72 17.09
N ARG A 404 -1.35 6.39 17.23
CA ARG A 404 -1.06 7.69 16.60
C ARG A 404 0.19 7.58 15.77
N LEU A 405 0.01 7.21 14.50
CA LEU A 405 1.07 6.85 13.57
C LEU A 405 1.35 7.96 12.55
N GLY A 406 0.47 8.97 12.50
CA GLY A 406 0.46 9.99 11.47
C GLY A 406 1.68 10.93 11.49
N LEU A 407 2.04 11.42 10.32
CA LEU A 407 2.91 12.60 10.16
C LEU A 407 2.18 13.86 10.66
N TRP A 408 0.85 13.87 10.51
CA TRP A 408 -0.05 14.89 11.03
C TRP A 408 -0.93 14.31 12.14
N THR A 409 -1.31 15.16 13.11
CA THR A 409 -2.41 14.86 14.01
C THR A 409 -3.74 15.03 13.28
N ASN A 410 -4.80 14.35 13.74
CA ASN A 410 -6.16 14.64 13.28
C ASN A 410 -6.83 15.68 14.17
N LYS A 411 -7.75 16.47 13.59
CA LYS A 411 -8.59 17.39 14.35
C LYS A 411 -9.44 16.63 15.36
N PRO A 412 -9.57 17.13 16.60
CA PRO A 412 -10.46 16.52 17.59
C PRO A 412 -11.89 16.36 17.06
N GLY A 413 -12.46 15.18 17.28
CA GLY A 413 -13.82 14.85 16.86
C GLY A 413 -13.97 14.49 15.36
N THR A 414 -12.90 14.48 14.61
CA THR A 414 -12.88 13.98 13.21
C THR A 414 -12.20 12.63 13.11
N VAL A 415 -12.47 11.91 12.03
CA VAL A 415 -11.83 10.60 11.80
C VAL A 415 -10.36 10.76 11.44
N SER A 416 -10.05 11.62 10.45
CA SER A 416 -8.68 11.80 9.95
C SER A 416 -8.50 13.16 9.23
N GLU A 417 -9.23 14.20 9.64
CA GLU A 417 -8.96 15.55 9.13
C GLU A 417 -7.64 16.07 9.68
N PRO A 418 -6.71 16.57 8.84
CA PRO A 418 -5.39 17.02 9.31
C PRO A 418 -5.52 18.27 10.20
N ASP A 419 -4.73 18.32 11.27
CA ASP A 419 -4.67 19.45 12.21
C ASP A 419 -3.28 20.09 12.20
N ARG A 420 -2.29 19.45 12.80
CA ARG A 420 -0.92 19.95 12.85
C ARG A 420 0.12 18.91 12.48
N ARG A 421 1.26 19.36 11.98
CA ARG A 421 2.43 18.51 11.71
C ARG A 421 3.10 18.11 13.02
N ARG A 422 3.53 16.84 13.10
CA ARG A 422 4.39 16.36 14.18
C ARG A 422 5.86 16.57 13.84
N HIS A 423 6.73 16.40 14.81
CA HIS A 423 8.18 16.43 14.61
C HIS A 423 8.65 15.43 13.52
N ILE A 424 8.07 14.25 13.47
CA ILE A 424 8.35 13.25 12.43
C ILE A 424 8.10 13.76 11.00
N TYR A 425 7.17 14.72 10.79
CA TYR A 425 6.89 15.28 9.47
C TYR A 425 8.14 15.91 8.84
N GLU A 426 8.85 16.75 9.61
CA GLU A 426 10.06 17.40 9.12
C GLU A 426 11.21 16.42 8.90
N LEU A 427 11.33 15.39 9.74
CA LEU A 427 12.29 14.32 9.50
C LEU A 427 11.96 13.54 8.23
N PHE A 428 10.70 13.17 8.05
CA PHE A 428 10.26 12.47 6.84
C PHE A 428 10.54 13.29 5.57
N ARG A 429 10.29 14.61 5.62
CA ARG A 429 10.63 15.52 4.52
C ARG A 429 12.12 15.50 4.19
N LYS A 430 12.98 15.50 5.22
CA LYS A 430 14.45 15.53 5.08
C LYS A 430 15.06 14.17 4.73
N ALA A 431 14.33 13.09 4.91
CA ALA A 431 14.82 11.77 4.53
C ALA A 431 15.29 11.77 3.08
N ASP A 432 16.48 11.23 2.85
CA ASP A 432 17.12 11.14 1.53
C ASP A 432 17.51 12.50 0.89
N THR A 433 17.77 13.50 1.72
CA THR A 433 18.31 14.80 1.30
C THR A 433 19.65 15.08 2.00
N ASP A 434 20.38 16.10 1.52
CA ASP A 434 21.64 16.55 2.14
C ASP A 434 21.44 17.06 3.59
N GLU A 435 20.20 17.38 3.99
CA GLU A 435 19.87 17.80 5.35
C GLU A 435 19.79 16.61 6.33
N TRP A 436 19.64 15.39 5.83
CA TRP A 436 19.36 14.21 6.64
C TRP A 436 20.43 13.92 7.71
N PRO A 437 21.74 13.86 7.39
CA PRO A 437 22.75 13.51 8.40
C PRO A 437 22.74 14.42 9.63
N ALA A 438 22.55 15.72 9.42
CA ALA A 438 22.46 16.69 10.51
C ALA A 438 21.14 16.58 11.30
N ALA A 439 20.04 16.30 10.57
CA ALA A 439 18.70 16.25 11.15
C ALA A 439 18.51 15.08 12.12
N VAL A 440 19.27 13.99 11.98
CA VAL A 440 19.09 12.75 12.78
C VAL A 440 20.08 12.57 13.91
N THR A 441 21.01 13.51 14.12
CA THR A 441 22.02 13.40 15.19
C THR A 441 21.39 13.37 16.59
N PHE A 442 20.25 14.05 16.81
CA PHE A 442 19.53 14.02 18.08
C PHE A 442 19.04 12.64 18.48
N ALA A 443 18.80 11.76 17.50
CA ALA A 443 18.24 10.44 17.71
C ALA A 443 19.29 9.41 18.21
N LEU A 444 20.57 9.63 17.93
CA LEU A 444 21.65 8.72 18.33
C LEU A 444 21.64 8.38 19.82
N PRO A 445 21.66 9.35 20.76
CA PRO A 445 21.61 9.05 22.19
C PRO A 445 20.28 8.41 22.62
N ILE A 446 19.15 8.67 21.93
CA ILE A 446 17.86 8.08 22.23
C ILE A 446 17.82 6.59 21.83
N VAL A 447 18.41 6.28 20.69
CA VAL A 447 18.53 4.90 20.18
C VAL A 447 19.63 4.12 20.92
N GLY A 448 20.58 4.83 21.54
CA GLY A 448 21.73 4.23 22.24
C GLY A 448 22.90 3.89 21.31
N LEU A 449 23.09 4.66 20.25
CA LEU A 449 24.16 4.51 19.26
C LEU A 449 25.13 5.70 19.31
N GLU A 450 26.40 5.43 19.08
CA GLU A 450 27.43 6.47 18.90
C GLU A 450 27.44 7.01 17.45
N SER A 451 27.11 6.16 16.48
CA SER A 451 27.04 6.47 15.05
C SER A 451 26.01 5.58 14.36
N TRP A 452 25.39 6.08 13.31
CA TRP A 452 24.52 5.29 12.42
C TRP A 452 25.27 4.16 11.68
N ASP A 453 26.60 4.22 11.59
CA ASP A 453 27.41 3.15 11.00
C ASP A 453 27.38 1.85 11.81
N ALA A 454 26.95 1.93 13.07
CA ALA A 454 26.75 0.76 13.93
C ALA A 454 25.49 -0.06 13.56
N ILE A 455 24.60 0.50 12.70
CA ILE A 455 23.42 -0.22 12.19
C ILE A 455 23.90 -1.22 11.12
N SER A 456 23.80 -2.50 11.45
CA SER A 456 24.04 -3.56 10.47
C SER A 456 22.97 -3.52 9.36
N PRO A 457 23.39 -3.74 8.10
CA PRO A 457 22.46 -3.91 6.98
C PRO A 457 21.50 -5.08 7.22
#